data_4e867d766a33b2870b1cd6eeeb16464a
#
_entry.id   4e867d766a33b2870b1cd6eeeb16464a
#
_cell.length_a   1.000
_cell.length_b   1.000
_cell.length_c   1.000
_cell.angle_alpha   90.00
_cell.angle_beta   90.00
_cell.angle_gamma   90.00
#
_symmetry.space_group_name_H-M   'P 1'
#
loop_
_entity.id
_entity.type
_entity.pdbx_description
1 polymer ?
#
loop_
_entity_poly.entity_id
_entity_poly.type
_entity_poly.pdbx_seq_one_letter_code
_entity_poly.pdbx_strand_id
1 'polypeptide(L)'
;IEVLPEVVRAVRGRVEVYVDGGVRRGTDVVKALALGAKAVFVGRPVFWGLAYNGEAGVRQTLSILREEVDRALALMGCSSIDQLVPEMVVHQDHFSRPTIATCPCSKKKAMTDPIVQQAAF
;
A
#
# COMPACT_ATOMS: atom_id res chain seq x y z
N ILE A 1 -2.25 8.63 -4.24
CA ILE A 1 -1.33 7.65 -4.87
C ILE A 1 -1.88 7.06 -6.17
N GLU A 2 -3.20 6.96 -6.31
CA GLU A 2 -3.88 6.34 -7.47
C GLU A 2 -3.60 7.06 -8.79
N VAL A 3 -3.40 8.38 -8.76
CA VAL A 3 -3.10 9.22 -9.94
C VAL A 3 -1.64 9.06 -10.42
N LEU A 4 -0.73 8.62 -9.53
CA LEU A 4 0.69 8.53 -9.82
C LEU A 4 1.01 7.68 -11.08
N PRO A 5 0.42 6.49 -11.27
CA PRO A 5 0.68 5.69 -12.47
C PRO A 5 0.26 6.38 -13.77
N GLU A 6 -0.78 7.23 -13.74
CA GLU A 6 -1.21 7.99 -14.91
C GLU A 6 -0.18 9.07 -15.26
N VAL A 7 0.31 9.80 -14.25
CA VAL A 7 1.35 10.82 -14.43
C VAL A 7 2.63 10.20 -14.96
N VAL A 8 3.09 9.10 -14.38
CA VAL A 8 4.31 8.40 -14.83
C VAL A 8 4.19 7.94 -16.28
N ARG A 9 3.02 7.38 -16.66
CA ARG A 9 2.75 6.98 -18.05
C ARG A 9 2.71 8.18 -19.02
N ALA A 10 2.14 9.30 -18.60
CA ALA A 10 2.07 10.52 -19.43
C ALA A 10 3.44 11.14 -19.66
N VAL A 11 4.28 11.15 -18.63
CA VAL A 11 5.64 11.71 -18.66
C VAL A 11 6.58 10.85 -19.52
N ARG A 12 6.41 9.51 -19.54
CA ARG A 12 7.21 8.56 -20.34
C ARG A 12 8.73 8.72 -20.14
N GLY A 13 9.16 8.95 -18.91
CA GLY A 13 10.58 9.10 -18.57
C GLY A 13 11.25 10.40 -19.05
N ARG A 14 10.50 11.34 -19.62
CA ARG A 14 11.07 12.64 -20.09
C ARG A 14 11.53 13.54 -18.95
N VAL A 15 10.91 13.41 -17.79
CA VAL A 15 11.26 14.12 -16.56
C VAL A 15 11.07 13.18 -15.37
N GLU A 16 11.75 13.49 -14.27
CA GLU A 16 11.57 12.77 -13.02
C GLU A 16 10.24 13.16 -12.36
N VAL A 17 9.56 12.18 -11.76
CA VAL A 17 8.29 12.37 -11.05
C VAL A 17 8.56 12.25 -9.56
N TYR A 18 8.16 13.26 -8.81
CA TYR A 18 8.27 13.31 -7.35
C TYR A 18 6.87 13.32 -6.74
N VAL A 19 6.72 12.70 -5.57
CA VAL A 19 5.45 12.65 -4.83
C VAL A 19 5.57 13.48 -3.57
N ASP A 20 4.61 14.39 -3.35
CA ASP A 20 4.43 15.11 -2.11
C ASP A 20 3.03 14.90 -1.57
N GLY A 21 2.92 14.91 -0.25
CA GLY A 21 1.65 14.80 0.46
C GLY A 21 1.27 13.36 0.87
N GLY A 22 0.82 13.25 2.11
CA GLY A 22 0.29 12.00 2.65
C GLY A 22 1.32 10.97 3.10
N VAL A 23 2.60 11.16 2.85
CA VAL A 23 3.66 10.24 3.28
C VAL A 23 3.83 10.29 4.80
N ARG A 24 3.55 9.18 5.47
CA ARG A 24 3.60 9.04 6.95
C ARG A 24 4.41 7.84 7.40
N ARG A 25 4.52 6.81 6.57
CA ARG A 25 5.17 5.53 6.87
C ARG A 25 6.15 5.17 5.77
N GLY A 26 7.14 4.35 6.10
CA GLY A 26 8.06 3.82 5.10
C GLY A 26 7.38 3.02 4.00
N THR A 27 6.28 2.34 4.30
CA THR A 27 5.46 1.65 3.28
C THR A 27 4.83 2.60 2.26
N ASP A 28 4.51 3.86 2.63
CA ASP A 28 4.01 4.85 1.67
C ASP A 28 5.11 5.26 0.70
N VAL A 29 6.35 5.39 1.21
CA VAL A 29 7.54 5.64 0.40
C VAL A 29 7.74 4.51 -0.61
N VAL A 30 7.76 3.26 -0.14
CA VAL A 30 7.97 2.08 -1.00
C VAL A 30 6.90 1.98 -2.08
N LYS A 31 5.62 2.23 -1.76
CA LYS A 31 4.54 2.24 -2.76
C LYS A 31 4.74 3.31 -3.83
N ALA A 32 5.12 4.53 -3.42
CA ALA A 32 5.35 5.61 -4.36
C ALA A 32 6.51 5.29 -5.32
N LEU A 33 7.63 4.76 -4.78
CA LEU A 33 8.78 4.37 -5.59
C LEU A 33 8.44 3.21 -6.53
N ALA A 34 7.74 2.18 -6.05
CA ALA A 34 7.30 1.06 -6.90
C ALA A 34 6.39 1.50 -8.04
N LEU A 35 5.54 2.51 -7.83
CA LEU A 35 4.66 3.08 -8.86
C LEU A 35 5.37 4.06 -9.81
N GLY A 36 6.67 4.24 -9.68
CA GLY A 36 7.51 5.00 -10.62
C GLY A 36 7.87 6.42 -10.18
N ALA A 37 7.64 6.80 -8.92
CA ALA A 37 8.19 8.02 -8.39
C ALA A 37 9.71 7.89 -8.20
N LYS A 38 10.46 8.94 -8.47
CA LYS A 38 11.91 9.00 -8.24
C LYS A 38 12.26 9.35 -6.80
N ALA A 39 11.43 10.18 -6.17
CA ALA A 39 11.57 10.55 -4.76
C ALA A 39 10.23 10.94 -4.15
N VAL A 40 10.20 11.02 -2.82
CA VAL A 40 9.07 11.48 -2.03
C VAL A 40 9.47 12.61 -1.10
N PHE A 41 8.56 13.55 -0.88
CA PHE A 41 8.72 14.62 0.09
C PHE A 41 7.91 14.30 1.36
N VAL A 42 8.50 14.66 2.50
CA VAL A 42 7.88 14.44 3.82
C VAL A 42 7.76 15.77 4.54
N GLY A 43 6.55 16.23 4.78
CA GLY A 43 6.25 17.49 5.44
C GLY A 43 5.84 17.32 6.91
N ARG A 44 4.56 17.17 7.15
CA ARG A 44 3.96 17.14 8.52
C ARG A 44 4.64 16.21 9.53
N PRO A 45 5.07 14.99 9.21
CA PRO A 45 5.79 14.14 10.16
C PRO A 45 7.04 14.80 10.74
N VAL A 46 7.76 15.57 9.94
CA VAL A 46 8.96 16.30 10.39
C VAL A 46 8.57 17.39 11.40
N PHE A 47 7.46 18.13 11.14
CA PHE A 47 6.98 19.14 12.09
C PHE A 47 6.51 18.52 13.41
N TRP A 48 5.89 17.33 13.38
CA TRP A 48 5.51 16.61 14.59
C TRP A 48 6.72 16.17 15.40
N GLY A 49 7.76 15.69 14.73
CA GLY A 49 9.04 15.35 15.37
C GLY A 49 9.69 16.58 16.02
N LEU A 50 9.70 17.72 15.31
CA LEU A 50 10.23 18.98 15.79
C LEU A 50 9.46 19.46 17.04
N ALA A 51 8.13 19.40 17.01
CA ALA A 51 7.29 19.80 18.14
C ALA A 51 7.44 18.88 19.36
N TYR A 52 7.71 17.59 19.14
CA TYR A 52 7.88 16.61 20.20
C TYR A 52 9.21 16.75 20.94
N ASN A 53 10.33 16.84 20.22
CA ASN A 53 11.67 16.83 20.82
C ASN A 53 12.71 17.60 20.00
N GLY A 54 12.34 18.73 19.41
CA GLY A 54 13.25 19.57 18.66
C GLY A 54 14.00 18.83 17.54
N GLU A 55 15.28 19.13 17.37
CA GLU A 55 16.14 18.49 16.36
C GLU A 55 16.21 16.95 16.55
N ALA A 56 16.32 16.49 17.79
CA ALA A 56 16.38 15.05 18.08
C ALA A 56 15.09 14.34 17.64
N GLY A 57 13.93 14.97 17.77
CA GLY A 57 12.65 14.44 17.31
C GLY A 57 12.56 14.36 15.80
N VAL A 58 13.11 15.35 15.07
CA VAL A 58 13.20 15.29 13.60
C VAL A 58 14.10 14.14 13.16
N ARG A 59 15.27 14.02 13.77
CA ARG A 59 16.22 12.94 13.50
C ARG A 59 15.60 11.57 13.75
N GLN A 60 14.86 11.41 14.84
CA GLN A 60 14.14 10.19 15.18
C GLN A 60 13.05 9.86 14.14
N THR A 61 12.27 10.86 13.71
CA THR A 61 11.23 10.67 12.69
C THR A 61 11.81 10.15 11.38
N LEU A 62 12.93 10.71 10.92
CA LEU A 62 13.61 10.26 9.70
C LEU A 62 14.22 8.87 9.86
N SER A 63 14.77 8.55 11.04
CA SER A 63 15.26 7.19 11.33
C SER A 63 14.14 6.15 11.29
N ILE A 64 12.98 6.45 11.88
CA ILE A 64 11.81 5.57 11.82
C ILE A 64 11.38 5.30 10.38
N LEU A 65 11.25 6.36 9.57
CA LEU A 65 10.88 6.23 8.15
C LEU A 65 11.88 5.34 7.39
N ARG A 66 13.17 5.54 7.62
CA ARG A 66 14.23 4.73 7.00
C ARG A 66 14.12 3.27 7.41
N GLU A 67 14.02 2.99 8.70
CA GLU A 67 13.89 1.62 9.23
C GLU A 67 12.64 0.91 8.68
N GLU A 68 11.54 1.63 8.53
CA GLU A 68 10.31 1.09 7.93
C GLU A 68 10.49 0.78 6.44
N VAL A 69 11.21 1.62 5.69
CA VAL A 69 11.56 1.33 4.29
C VAL A 69 12.44 0.10 4.19
N ASP A 70 13.52 0.04 4.98
CA ASP A 70 14.46 -1.09 4.99
C ASP A 70 13.74 -2.40 5.33
N ARG A 71 12.85 -2.36 6.33
CA ARG A 71 12.03 -3.52 6.72
C ARG A 71 11.05 -3.93 5.64
N ALA A 72 10.40 -2.96 4.98
CA ALA A 72 9.48 -3.25 3.89
C ALA A 72 10.20 -3.90 2.71
N LEU A 73 11.35 -3.39 2.30
CA LEU A 73 12.19 -4.00 1.25
C LEU A 73 12.59 -5.41 1.60
N ALA A 74 13.03 -5.65 2.85
CA ALA A 74 13.41 -6.99 3.31
C ALA A 74 12.23 -7.98 3.25
N LEU A 75 11.03 -7.56 3.69
CA LEU A 75 9.83 -8.39 3.63
C LEU A 75 9.37 -8.69 2.19
N MET A 76 9.64 -7.79 1.25
CA MET A 76 9.34 -7.96 -0.17
C MET A 76 10.43 -8.76 -0.91
N GLY A 77 11.53 -9.09 -0.24
CA GLY A 77 12.67 -9.79 -0.85
C GLY A 77 13.52 -8.90 -1.77
N CYS A 78 13.43 -7.58 -1.63
CA CYS A 78 14.20 -6.61 -2.41
C CYS A 78 15.45 -6.18 -1.65
N SER A 79 16.61 -6.28 -2.27
CA SER A 79 17.88 -5.82 -1.70
C SER A 79 18.20 -4.35 -2.06
N SER A 80 17.49 -3.78 -3.03
CA SER A 80 17.62 -2.37 -3.43
C SER A 80 16.28 -1.80 -3.92
N ILE A 81 16.20 -0.46 -3.92
CA ILE A 81 15.02 0.27 -4.42
C ILE A 81 14.79 0.01 -5.91
N ASP A 82 15.84 -0.24 -6.68
CA ASP A 82 15.75 -0.46 -8.14
C ASP A 82 15.02 -1.75 -8.51
N GLN A 83 14.85 -2.65 -7.55
CA GLN A 83 14.09 -3.90 -7.74
C GLN A 83 12.58 -3.72 -7.56
N LEU A 84 12.15 -2.55 -7.11
CA LEU A 84 10.72 -2.25 -6.96
C LEU A 84 10.05 -2.13 -8.34
N VAL A 85 8.94 -2.83 -8.51
CA VAL A 85 8.13 -2.81 -9.73
C VAL A 85 6.67 -2.53 -9.40
N PRO A 86 5.91 -1.89 -10.31
CA PRO A 86 4.53 -1.51 -10.07
C PRO A 86 3.62 -2.69 -9.68
N GLU A 87 3.91 -3.89 -10.14
CA GLU A 87 3.16 -5.12 -9.88
C GLU A 87 3.19 -5.54 -8.41
N MET A 88 4.14 -5.02 -7.63
CA MET A 88 4.22 -5.23 -6.17
C MET A 88 3.17 -4.42 -5.39
N VAL A 89 2.51 -3.47 -6.05
CA VAL A 89 1.48 -2.63 -5.45
C VAL A 89 0.13 -2.94 -6.06
N VAL A 90 -0.79 -3.43 -5.25
CA VAL A 90 -2.15 -3.80 -5.68
C VAL A 90 -3.18 -2.93 -4.95
N HIS A 91 -4.23 -2.53 -5.67
CA HIS A 91 -5.34 -1.83 -5.04
C HIS A 91 -6.08 -2.79 -4.08
N GLN A 92 -6.59 -2.25 -2.98
CA GLN A 92 -7.29 -3.07 -1.97
C GLN A 92 -8.49 -3.85 -2.54
N ASP A 93 -9.17 -3.31 -3.54
CA ASP A 93 -10.31 -3.95 -4.19
C ASP A 93 -9.93 -5.24 -4.93
N HIS A 94 -8.65 -5.39 -5.29
CA HIS A 94 -8.14 -6.63 -5.87
C HIS A 94 -8.31 -7.83 -4.93
N PHE A 95 -8.28 -7.59 -3.61
CA PHE A 95 -8.47 -8.62 -2.59
C PHE A 95 -9.92 -8.76 -2.13
N SER A 96 -10.85 -7.94 -2.65
CA SER A 96 -12.28 -8.09 -2.41
C SER A 96 -12.75 -9.37 -3.09
N ARG A 97 -12.66 -10.49 -2.37
CA ARG A 97 -13.22 -11.77 -2.84
C ARG A 97 -14.71 -11.60 -3.03
N PRO A 98 -15.27 -12.06 -4.16
CA PRO A 98 -16.73 -12.17 -4.26
C PRO A 98 -17.20 -12.97 -3.04
N THR A 99 -18.17 -12.43 -2.34
CA THR A 99 -18.79 -13.09 -1.18
C THR A 99 -19.20 -14.53 -1.58
N ILE A 100 -19.06 -15.47 -0.67
CA ILE A 100 -19.40 -16.91 -0.88
C ILE A 100 -20.76 -17.11 -1.57
N ALA A 101 -21.67 -16.12 -1.45
CA ALA A 101 -22.97 -16.07 -2.13
C ALA A 101 -22.90 -16.12 -3.68
N THR A 102 -21.74 -15.85 -4.30
CA THR A 102 -21.57 -15.90 -5.76
C THR A 102 -20.84 -17.16 -6.24
N CYS A 103 -20.47 -18.07 -5.34
CA CYS A 103 -19.92 -19.36 -5.74
C CYS A 103 -21.01 -20.21 -6.42
N PRO A 104 -20.81 -20.68 -7.67
CA PRO A 104 -21.78 -21.52 -8.37
C PRO A 104 -22.14 -22.80 -7.60
N CYS A 105 -21.27 -23.28 -6.72
CA CYS A 105 -21.51 -24.44 -5.88
C CYS A 105 -22.51 -24.18 -4.74
N SER A 106 -22.67 -22.93 -4.28
CA SER A 106 -23.62 -22.61 -3.21
C SER A 106 -25.08 -22.65 -3.66
N LYS A 107 -25.33 -22.45 -4.97
CA LYS A 107 -26.69 -22.52 -5.53
C LYS A 107 -27.24 -23.96 -5.67
N LYS A 108 -26.39 -24.98 -5.66
CA LYS A 108 -26.82 -26.38 -5.79
C LYS A 108 -27.15 -27.06 -4.44
N LYS A 109 -26.69 -26.51 -3.32
CA LYS A 109 -26.90 -27.12 -1.99
C LYS A 109 -28.12 -26.60 -1.25
N ALA A 110 -28.72 -25.50 -1.68
CA ALA A 110 -29.89 -24.92 -1.02
C ALA A 110 -31.24 -25.59 -1.40
N MET A 111 -31.22 -26.52 -2.37
CA MET A 111 -32.48 -27.11 -2.88
C MET A 111 -32.73 -28.59 -2.52
N THR A 112 -31.84 -29.25 -1.77
CA THR A 112 -31.99 -30.70 -1.54
C THR A 112 -31.65 -31.22 -0.13
N ASP A 113 -31.57 -30.37 0.89
CA ASP A 113 -31.40 -30.89 2.25
C ASP A 113 -32.73 -30.81 3.05
N PRO A 114 -33.44 -31.94 3.22
CA PRO A 114 -34.68 -32.01 4.01
C PRO A 114 -34.45 -31.80 5.52
N ILE A 115 -33.20 -31.72 5.98
CA ILE A 115 -32.83 -31.54 7.40
C ILE A 115 -33.03 -30.09 7.88
N VAL A 116 -33.02 -29.10 6.97
CA VAL A 116 -33.17 -27.68 7.35
C VAL A 116 -34.61 -27.27 7.62
N GLN A 117 -35.62 -28.09 7.21
CA GLN A 117 -37.04 -27.81 7.47
C GLN A 117 -37.53 -28.26 8.84
N GLN A 118 -36.72 -28.98 9.63
CA GLN A 118 -37.13 -29.45 10.97
C GLN A 118 -36.57 -28.65 12.14
N ALA A 119 -35.80 -27.57 11.88
CA ALA A 119 -35.23 -26.73 12.93
C ALA A 119 -35.94 -25.36 13.10
N ALA A 120 -37.16 -25.23 12.63
CA ALA A 120 -38.02 -24.06 12.85
C ALA A 120 -39.18 -24.46 13.78
N PHE A 121 -38.84 -24.58 15.08
CA PHE A 121 -39.78 -24.48 16.22
C PHE A 121 -39.07 -23.77 17.37
#